data_4b88a5732798702fc93ec7910ba4d58d
#
_entry.id   4b88a5732798702fc93ec7910ba4d58d
#
_cell.length_a   1.000
_cell.length_b   1.000
_cell.length_c   1.000
_cell.angle_alpha   90.00
_cell.angle_beta   90.00
_cell.angle_gamma   90.00
#
_symmetry.space_group_name_H-M   'P 1'
#
loop_
_entity.id
_entity.type
_entity.pdbx_description
1 polymer ?
#
loop_
_entity_poly.entity_id
_entity_poly.type
_entity_poly.pdbx_seq_one_letter_code
_entity_poly.pdbx_strand_id
1 'polypeptide(L)'
;APSKSTAGDGLRGRDNEFFKEVYFMLLRHVESLLSVSRIDNVSFEKLFIFDSSTIRLFSDVLKGVGRNPKHAGKKKGGLKVHLLINAHSDTPAFVKISEAKQQDKNFLQHLQLAPHSMIGFDSASNHYQQFARWTQQQINFVCRLKSNAVYEVVETNFLQDLQTGKTGVLKEEHIHLKYQDSKEEKPLCLRKVTYRDDNNRLYEFITNNFEISREEVALIYKLRWNIELLFKKLKQNFQLHYFYSDTENGIKTQIGCTLLAQLLLQVLRVKSASKKAFSIVAALIRIHLISHLEMFWMIANCRSTYAKKQKRNKSPCLQTAMF
;
A
#
# COMPACT_ATOMS: atom_id res chain seq x y z
N ALA A 1 18.43 19.94 19.43
CA ALA A 1 17.31 19.00 19.30
C ALA A 1 16.79 18.70 20.71
N PRO A 2 15.47 18.53 20.89
CA PRO A 2 14.88 18.17 22.17
C PRO A 2 15.44 16.83 22.66
N SER A 3 15.49 16.65 23.98
CA SER A 3 15.87 15.38 24.57
C SER A 3 14.87 14.28 24.20
N LYS A 4 15.27 13.02 24.32
CA LYS A 4 14.41 11.87 24.02
C LYS A 4 13.16 11.84 24.91
N SER A 5 13.27 12.22 26.18
CA SER A 5 12.16 12.35 27.12
C SER A 5 11.20 13.45 26.71
N THR A 6 11.73 14.65 26.38
CA THR A 6 10.91 15.78 25.92
C THR A 6 10.12 15.44 24.66
N ALA A 7 10.73 14.72 23.70
CA ALA A 7 10.02 14.26 22.52
C ALA A 7 8.91 13.24 22.87
N GLY A 8 9.18 12.30 23.77
CA GLY A 8 8.21 11.33 24.25
C GLY A 8 7.01 11.97 24.95
N ASP A 9 7.27 12.90 25.84
CA ASP A 9 6.22 13.64 26.57
C ASP A 9 5.38 14.51 25.62
N GLY A 10 6.01 15.17 24.65
CA GLY A 10 5.31 15.93 23.63
C GLY A 10 4.39 15.05 22.75
N LEU A 11 4.79 13.84 22.43
CA LEU A 11 3.96 12.90 21.68
C LEU A 11 2.82 12.29 22.53
N ARG A 12 3.07 12.06 23.82
CA ARG A 12 2.10 11.50 24.77
C ARG A 12 0.96 12.47 25.05
N GLY A 13 1.26 13.76 25.21
CA GLY A 13 0.29 14.80 25.58
C GLY A 13 -0.51 15.40 24.43
N ARG A 14 -0.16 15.11 23.16
CA ARG A 14 -0.87 15.65 21.99
C ARG A 14 -1.91 14.67 21.48
N ASP A 15 -3.05 15.19 21.01
CA ASP A 15 -4.10 14.38 20.40
C ASP A 15 -3.63 13.82 19.05
N ASN A 16 -3.72 12.52 18.89
CA ASN A 16 -3.35 11.85 17.64
C ASN A 16 -4.30 12.18 16.47
N GLU A 17 -5.60 12.45 16.75
CA GLU A 17 -6.58 12.80 15.73
C GLU A 17 -6.25 14.16 15.11
N PHE A 18 -5.71 15.12 15.85
CA PHE A 18 -5.23 16.39 15.31
C PHE A 18 -4.25 16.20 14.14
N PHE A 19 -3.26 15.32 14.28
CA PHE A 19 -2.27 15.08 13.22
C PHE A 19 -2.89 14.38 12.02
N LYS A 20 -3.88 13.54 12.24
CA LYS A 20 -4.65 12.90 11.19
C LYS A 20 -5.50 13.92 10.42
N GLU A 21 -6.16 14.81 11.10
CA GLU A 21 -6.95 15.88 10.47
C GLU A 21 -6.07 16.83 9.66
N VAL A 22 -4.94 17.26 10.21
CA VAL A 22 -3.95 18.07 9.49
C VAL A 22 -3.44 17.35 8.24
N TYR A 23 -3.20 16.04 8.32
CA TYR A 23 -2.80 15.25 7.16
C TYR A 23 -3.85 15.33 6.04
N PHE A 24 -5.11 15.07 6.35
CA PHE A 24 -6.18 15.08 5.34
C PHE A 24 -6.51 16.48 4.83
N MET A 25 -6.38 17.51 5.67
CA MET A 25 -6.48 18.90 5.25
C MET A 25 -5.39 19.24 4.23
N LEU A 26 -4.14 18.92 4.54
CA LEU A 26 -3.01 19.13 3.63
C LEU A 26 -3.18 18.32 2.34
N LEU A 27 -3.58 17.05 2.43
CA LEU A 27 -3.79 16.18 1.27
C LEU A 27 -4.79 16.80 0.29
N ARG A 28 -5.96 17.24 0.78
CA ARG A 28 -6.97 17.93 -0.05
C ARG A 28 -6.40 19.19 -0.75
N HIS A 29 -5.54 19.94 -0.04
CA HIS A 29 -4.94 21.17 -0.60
C HIS A 29 -3.92 20.86 -1.71
N VAL A 30 -3.23 19.73 -1.65
CA VAL A 30 -2.17 19.38 -2.62
C VAL A 30 -2.58 18.27 -3.61
N GLU A 31 -3.81 17.79 -3.55
CA GLU A 31 -4.28 16.65 -4.36
C GLU A 31 -4.12 16.90 -5.86
N SER A 32 -4.49 18.09 -6.34
CA SER A 32 -4.34 18.48 -7.75
C SER A 32 -2.88 18.49 -8.21
N LEU A 33 -1.95 18.84 -7.32
CA LEU A 33 -0.51 18.82 -7.61
C LEU A 33 0.03 17.40 -7.71
N LEU A 34 -0.51 16.46 -6.93
CA LEU A 34 -0.03 15.08 -6.85
C LEU A 34 -0.69 14.14 -7.86
N SER A 35 -1.87 14.50 -8.36
CA SER A 35 -2.66 13.68 -9.31
C SER A 35 -2.18 13.77 -10.76
N VAL A 36 -1.02 14.36 -11.02
CA VAL A 36 -0.51 14.66 -12.37
C VAL A 36 -0.12 13.41 -13.16
N SER A 37 0.12 12.28 -12.52
CA SER A 37 0.50 11.04 -13.19
C SER A 37 -0.66 10.05 -13.22
N ARG A 38 -1.44 10.04 -14.31
CA ARG A 38 -2.33 8.90 -14.59
C ARG A 38 -1.49 7.65 -14.83
N ILE A 39 -1.95 6.53 -14.31
CA ILE A 39 -1.35 5.23 -14.60
C ILE A 39 -1.84 4.82 -15.99
N ASP A 40 -0.90 4.57 -16.89
CA ASP A 40 -1.22 4.11 -18.24
C ASP A 40 -1.98 2.77 -18.20
N ASN A 41 -2.92 2.59 -19.12
CA ASN A 41 -3.76 1.39 -19.27
C ASN A 41 -4.66 1.08 -18.07
N VAL A 42 -5.04 2.09 -17.29
CA VAL A 42 -6.07 1.98 -16.24
C VAL A 42 -7.18 2.98 -16.52
N SER A 43 -8.42 2.45 -16.64
CA SER A 43 -9.60 3.24 -16.97
C SER A 43 -10.18 4.02 -15.78
N PHE A 44 -9.87 3.64 -14.54
CA PHE A 44 -10.43 4.25 -13.34
C PHE A 44 -9.69 5.51 -12.90
N GLU A 45 -10.39 6.62 -12.79
CA GLU A 45 -9.89 7.85 -12.18
C GLU A 45 -9.73 7.72 -10.65
N LYS A 46 -10.64 6.98 -10.01
CA LYS A 46 -10.65 6.70 -8.57
C LYS A 46 -10.18 5.26 -8.32
N LEU A 47 -8.87 5.06 -8.41
CA LEU A 47 -8.25 3.77 -8.14
C LEU A 47 -7.57 3.79 -6.78
N PHE A 48 -7.99 2.87 -5.93
CA PHE A 48 -7.45 2.71 -4.58
C PHE A 48 -6.81 1.35 -4.40
N ILE A 49 -5.75 1.31 -3.59
CA ILE A 49 -5.12 0.07 -3.16
C ILE A 49 -5.20 0.00 -1.65
N PHE A 50 -5.65 -1.15 -1.15
CA PHE A 50 -5.73 -1.42 0.28
C PHE A 50 -4.75 -2.49 0.71
N ASP A 51 -4.04 -2.23 1.80
CA ASP A 51 -3.24 -3.23 2.52
C ASP A 51 -3.03 -2.78 3.97
N SER A 52 -2.46 -3.67 4.79
CA SER A 52 -2.11 -3.38 6.15
C SER A 52 -0.70 -3.83 6.49
N SER A 53 -0.05 -3.11 7.38
CA SER A 53 1.26 -3.48 7.87
C SER A 53 1.29 -3.52 9.39
N THR A 54 1.87 -4.59 9.94
CA THR A 54 2.08 -4.70 11.38
C THR A 54 3.36 -3.96 11.76
N ILE A 55 3.23 -3.07 12.74
CA ILE A 55 4.34 -2.43 13.44
C ILE A 55 4.55 -3.19 14.74
N ARG A 56 5.72 -3.81 14.86
CA ARG A 56 6.09 -4.53 16.08
C ARG A 56 6.57 -3.53 17.12
N LEU A 57 6.04 -3.64 18.32
CA LEU A 57 6.46 -2.88 19.49
C LEU A 57 7.41 -3.73 20.35
N PHE A 58 8.24 -3.07 21.12
CA PHE A 58 9.06 -3.77 22.12
C PHE A 58 8.15 -4.49 23.12
N SER A 59 8.65 -5.57 23.72
CA SER A 59 7.88 -6.48 24.59
C SER A 59 7.19 -5.79 25.76
N ASP A 60 7.67 -4.61 26.17
CA ASP A 60 7.17 -3.88 27.32
C ASP A 60 6.17 -2.76 27.00
N VAL A 61 5.96 -2.45 25.72
CA VAL A 61 5.03 -1.42 25.26
C VAL A 61 3.74 -2.07 24.80
N LEU A 62 2.60 -1.64 25.35
CA LEU A 62 1.25 -2.12 24.99
C LEU A 62 1.11 -3.66 25.08
N LYS A 63 1.50 -4.26 26.19
CA LYS A 63 1.49 -5.72 26.41
C LYS A 63 0.16 -6.42 26.15
N GLY A 64 -0.96 -5.72 26.20
CA GLY A 64 -2.31 -6.27 25.98
C GLY A 64 -2.73 -6.38 24.51
N VAL A 65 -2.07 -5.67 23.60
CA VAL A 65 -2.53 -5.40 22.22
C VAL A 65 -1.84 -6.29 21.17
N GLY A 66 -0.89 -7.14 21.62
CA GLY A 66 -0.05 -7.92 20.73
C GLY A 66 -0.71 -9.15 20.13
N ARG A 67 -0.09 -9.66 19.06
CA ARG A 67 -0.44 -10.93 18.43
C ARG A 67 -0.10 -12.08 19.37
N ASN A 68 -1.01 -13.04 19.55
CA ASN A 68 -0.67 -14.27 20.27
C ASN A 68 0.49 -14.98 19.56
N PRO A 69 1.55 -15.37 20.30
CA PRO A 69 2.63 -16.14 19.70
C PRO A 69 2.10 -17.51 19.26
N LYS A 70 2.62 -18.04 18.15
CA LYS A 70 2.28 -19.39 17.66
C LYS A 70 2.78 -20.50 18.60
N HIS A 71 3.72 -20.19 19.48
CA HIS A 71 4.33 -21.10 20.46
C HIS A 71 4.36 -20.41 21.83
N ALA A 72 4.43 -21.18 22.89
CA ALA A 72 4.52 -20.69 24.28
C ALA A 72 5.64 -19.65 24.44
N GLY A 73 5.30 -18.38 24.44
CA GLY A 73 6.21 -17.26 24.54
C GLY A 73 5.52 -15.98 25.02
N LYS A 74 6.27 -14.98 25.47
CA LYS A 74 5.73 -13.70 25.93
C LYS A 74 4.99 -12.99 24.78
N LYS A 75 3.78 -12.51 25.03
CA LYS A 75 3.02 -11.68 24.10
C LYS A 75 3.85 -10.44 23.76
N LYS A 76 4.10 -10.22 22.47
CA LYS A 76 4.75 -9.00 21.98
C LYS A 76 3.69 -7.99 21.58
N GLY A 77 3.85 -6.74 22.02
CA GLY A 77 2.99 -5.63 21.60
C GLY A 77 3.07 -5.42 20.09
N GLY A 78 1.99 -4.95 19.51
CA GLY A 78 1.96 -4.61 18.09
C GLY A 78 0.70 -3.86 17.70
N LEU A 79 0.87 -2.92 16.79
CA LEU A 79 -0.19 -2.20 16.13
C LEU A 79 -0.22 -2.57 14.65
N LYS A 80 -1.42 -2.53 14.08
CA LYS A 80 -1.63 -2.71 12.66
C LYS A 80 -2.08 -1.39 12.05
N VAL A 81 -1.36 -0.95 11.03
CA VAL A 81 -1.71 0.24 10.26
C VAL A 81 -2.36 -0.23 8.97
N HIS A 82 -3.63 0.11 8.81
CA HIS A 82 -4.39 -0.14 7.60
C HIS A 82 -4.36 1.13 6.75
N LEU A 83 -3.95 1.01 5.51
CA LEU A 83 -3.89 2.11 4.55
C LEU A 83 -4.75 1.81 3.34
N LEU A 84 -5.52 2.80 2.93
CA LEU A 84 -6.06 2.89 1.58
C LEU A 84 -5.28 3.99 0.87
N ILE A 85 -4.56 3.67 -0.19
CA ILE A 85 -3.83 4.66 -0.98
C ILE A 85 -4.55 4.96 -2.28
N ASN A 86 -4.52 6.21 -2.71
CA ASN A 86 -4.84 6.55 -4.09
C ASN A 86 -3.65 6.10 -4.97
N ALA A 87 -3.91 5.20 -5.92
CA ALA A 87 -2.86 4.60 -6.73
C ALA A 87 -2.18 5.60 -7.68
N HIS A 88 -2.89 6.65 -8.12
CA HIS A 88 -2.35 7.66 -9.02
C HIS A 88 -1.38 8.62 -8.32
N SER A 89 -1.62 8.94 -7.06
CA SER A 89 -0.80 9.89 -6.28
C SER A 89 0.16 9.22 -5.29
N ASP A 90 0.08 7.89 -5.09
CA ASP A 90 0.82 7.15 -4.05
C ASP A 90 0.62 7.72 -2.64
N THR A 91 -0.55 8.32 -2.36
CA THR A 91 -0.85 8.95 -1.08
C THR A 91 -1.93 8.22 -0.30
N PRO A 92 -1.80 8.08 1.02
CA PRO A 92 -2.85 7.55 1.89
C PRO A 92 -4.13 8.39 1.82
N ALA A 93 -5.20 7.82 1.25
CA ALA A 93 -6.54 8.38 1.22
C ALA A 93 -7.35 8.04 2.48
N PHE A 94 -7.00 6.95 3.17
CA PHE A 94 -7.57 6.56 4.45
C PHE A 94 -6.53 5.84 5.30
N VAL A 95 -6.54 6.13 6.61
CA VAL A 95 -5.63 5.55 7.60
C VAL A 95 -6.42 5.11 8.82
N LYS A 96 -6.26 3.86 9.22
CA LYS A 96 -6.77 3.36 10.51
C LYS A 96 -5.70 2.55 11.23
N ILE A 97 -5.55 2.81 12.51
CA ILE A 97 -4.62 2.08 13.38
C ILE A 97 -5.45 1.20 14.31
N SER A 98 -5.09 -0.07 14.38
CA SER A 98 -5.78 -1.06 15.20
C SER A 98 -4.79 -1.97 15.93
N GLU A 99 -5.28 -2.82 16.78
CA GLU A 99 -4.49 -3.89 17.39
C GLU A 99 -3.95 -4.86 16.33
N ALA A 100 -2.73 -5.37 16.51
CA ALA A 100 -2.09 -6.27 15.55
C ALA A 100 -2.86 -7.57 15.30
N LYS A 101 -3.73 -7.99 16.21
CA LYS A 101 -4.57 -9.19 16.10
C LYS A 101 -5.79 -9.00 15.20
N GLN A 102 -6.22 -7.76 14.93
CA GLN A 102 -7.40 -7.51 14.11
C GLN A 102 -7.20 -7.97 12.68
N GLN A 103 -8.24 -8.60 12.12
CA GLN A 103 -8.22 -9.09 10.74
C GLN A 103 -8.57 -7.97 9.76
N ASP A 104 -7.92 -7.95 8.61
CA ASP A 104 -8.11 -6.94 7.57
C ASP A 104 -9.53 -6.90 7.01
N LYS A 105 -10.20 -8.06 6.94
CA LYS A 105 -11.59 -8.15 6.48
C LYS A 105 -12.55 -7.23 7.24
N ASN A 106 -12.34 -7.04 8.56
CA ASN A 106 -13.18 -6.19 9.39
C ASN A 106 -13.00 -4.71 9.07
N PHE A 107 -11.89 -4.36 8.43
CA PHE A 107 -11.59 -2.99 8.06
C PHE A 107 -12.36 -2.54 6.80
N LEU A 108 -12.57 -3.43 5.84
CA LEU A 108 -13.24 -3.10 4.58
C LEU A 108 -14.65 -2.50 4.78
N GLN A 109 -15.32 -2.87 5.88
CA GLN A 109 -16.65 -2.35 6.23
C GLN A 109 -16.65 -0.85 6.57
N HIS A 110 -15.50 -0.30 6.95
CA HIS A 110 -15.36 1.12 7.33
C HIS A 110 -14.97 2.01 6.15
N LEU A 111 -14.69 1.42 4.98
CA LEU A 111 -14.34 2.19 3.80
C LEU A 111 -15.60 2.79 3.16
N GLN A 112 -15.60 4.12 3.06
CA GLN A 112 -16.61 4.87 2.34
C GLN A 112 -16.01 5.29 1.00
N LEU A 113 -16.29 4.51 -0.04
CA LEU A 113 -15.84 4.78 -1.40
C LEU A 113 -16.99 5.37 -2.21
N ALA A 114 -16.66 6.28 -3.12
CA ALA A 114 -17.66 6.80 -4.06
C ALA A 114 -18.05 5.72 -5.08
N PRO A 115 -19.28 5.74 -5.63
CA PRO A 115 -19.64 4.91 -6.76
C PRO A 115 -18.62 5.03 -7.91
N HIS A 116 -18.48 3.98 -8.68
CA HIS A 116 -17.53 3.86 -9.80
C HIS A 116 -16.03 3.95 -9.38
N SER A 117 -15.73 3.82 -8.08
CA SER A 117 -14.36 3.61 -7.63
C SER A 117 -13.93 2.17 -7.86
N MET A 118 -12.60 1.97 -8.04
CA MET A 118 -11.96 0.66 -8.08
C MET A 118 -11.04 0.50 -6.88
N ILE A 119 -11.09 -0.66 -6.21
CA ILE A 119 -10.19 -1.00 -5.10
C ILE A 119 -9.47 -2.33 -5.35
N GLY A 120 -8.13 -2.31 -5.26
CA GLY A 120 -7.28 -3.50 -5.31
C GLY A 120 -6.79 -3.91 -3.91
N PHE A 121 -6.87 -5.21 -3.56
CA PHE A 121 -6.40 -5.72 -2.25
C PHE A 121 -6.06 -7.21 -2.29
N ASP A 122 -5.47 -7.75 -1.21
CA ASP A 122 -5.07 -9.15 -1.13
C ASP A 122 -6.17 -10.08 -0.60
N SER A 123 -6.04 -11.37 -0.85
CA SER A 123 -6.94 -12.45 -0.47
C SER A 123 -7.23 -12.55 1.04
N ALA A 124 -6.30 -12.09 1.89
CA ALA A 124 -6.50 -12.07 3.34
C ALA A 124 -7.73 -11.27 3.77
N SER A 125 -8.14 -10.31 2.95
CA SER A 125 -9.28 -9.42 3.20
C SER A 125 -10.60 -9.90 2.58
N ASN A 126 -10.66 -11.10 1.97
CA ASN A 126 -11.87 -11.58 1.32
C ASN A 126 -13.05 -11.67 2.31
N HIS A 127 -14.09 -10.89 2.00
CA HIS A 127 -15.33 -10.79 2.76
C HIS A 127 -16.51 -10.67 1.80
N TYR A 128 -17.09 -11.80 1.40
CA TYR A 128 -18.05 -11.88 0.30
C TYR A 128 -19.33 -11.04 0.52
N GLN A 129 -19.79 -10.91 1.77
CA GLN A 129 -20.91 -10.02 2.09
C GLN A 129 -20.56 -8.54 1.79
N GLN A 130 -19.32 -8.13 2.06
CA GLN A 130 -18.88 -6.77 1.71
C GLN A 130 -18.75 -6.59 0.20
N PHE A 131 -18.33 -7.63 -0.53
CA PHE A 131 -18.26 -7.61 -2.00
C PHE A 131 -19.65 -7.45 -2.62
N ALA A 132 -20.66 -8.15 -2.07
CA ALA A 132 -22.04 -7.98 -2.49
C ALA A 132 -22.55 -6.54 -2.24
N ARG A 133 -22.27 -5.97 -1.08
CA ARG A 133 -22.60 -4.56 -0.78
C ARG A 133 -21.93 -3.60 -1.74
N TRP A 134 -20.65 -3.77 -2.02
CA TRP A 134 -19.92 -2.93 -2.98
C TRP A 134 -20.50 -3.04 -4.39
N THR A 135 -20.87 -4.24 -4.82
CA THR A 135 -21.52 -4.45 -6.11
C THR A 135 -22.84 -3.67 -6.20
N GLN A 136 -23.67 -3.71 -5.14
CA GLN A 136 -24.89 -2.91 -5.07
C GLN A 136 -24.64 -1.39 -5.07
N GLN A 137 -23.52 -0.94 -4.50
CA GLN A 137 -23.09 0.45 -4.44
C GLN A 137 -22.30 0.90 -5.67
N GLN A 138 -22.20 0.07 -6.70
CA GLN A 138 -21.40 0.34 -7.91
C GLN A 138 -19.91 0.60 -7.61
N ILE A 139 -19.38 0.00 -6.55
CA ILE A 139 -17.97 0.02 -6.21
C ILE A 139 -17.34 -1.24 -6.78
N ASN A 140 -16.31 -1.05 -7.59
CA ASN A 140 -15.58 -2.15 -8.24
C ASN A 140 -14.40 -2.60 -7.39
N PHE A 141 -14.05 -3.88 -7.48
CA PHE A 141 -12.88 -4.39 -6.80
C PHE A 141 -12.11 -5.41 -7.63
N VAL A 142 -10.83 -5.53 -7.34
CA VAL A 142 -9.96 -6.62 -7.80
C VAL A 142 -9.22 -7.17 -6.59
N CYS A 143 -9.33 -8.48 -6.35
CA CYS A 143 -8.55 -9.14 -5.33
C CYS A 143 -8.13 -10.55 -5.76
N ARG A 144 -7.17 -11.13 -5.04
CA ARG A 144 -6.78 -12.52 -5.24
C ARG A 144 -7.81 -13.45 -4.60
N LEU A 145 -8.20 -14.49 -5.31
CA LEU A 145 -9.06 -15.54 -4.78
C LEU A 145 -8.29 -16.38 -3.76
N LYS A 146 -8.94 -16.77 -2.68
CA LYS A 146 -8.35 -17.72 -1.72
C LYS A 146 -8.29 -19.12 -2.34
N SER A 147 -7.21 -19.85 -2.07
CA SER A 147 -7.02 -21.21 -2.56
C SER A 147 -8.06 -22.23 -2.07
N ASN A 148 -8.73 -21.92 -0.95
CA ASN A 148 -9.78 -22.75 -0.38
C ASN A 148 -11.19 -22.18 -0.63
N ALA A 149 -11.36 -21.26 -1.60
CA ALA A 149 -12.66 -20.71 -1.95
C ALA A 149 -13.50 -21.80 -2.66
N VAL A 150 -14.76 -21.91 -2.25
CA VAL A 150 -15.75 -22.78 -2.90
C VAL A 150 -16.61 -21.90 -3.82
N TYR A 151 -16.63 -22.24 -5.10
CA TYR A 151 -17.39 -21.53 -6.12
C TYR A 151 -17.85 -22.49 -7.21
N GLU A 152 -18.87 -22.08 -7.95
CA GLU A 152 -19.38 -22.76 -9.13
C GLU A 152 -18.93 -21.98 -10.38
N VAL A 153 -18.42 -22.70 -11.38
CA VAL A 153 -18.05 -22.11 -12.68
C VAL A 153 -19.26 -22.16 -13.58
N VAL A 154 -19.68 -21.02 -14.08
CA VAL A 154 -20.83 -20.87 -14.99
C VAL A 154 -20.36 -20.92 -16.44
N GLU A 155 -19.27 -20.21 -16.75
CA GLU A 155 -18.73 -20.08 -18.09
C GLU A 155 -17.22 -20.01 -18.03
N THR A 156 -16.55 -20.57 -19.03
CA THR A 156 -15.08 -20.55 -19.14
C THR A 156 -14.66 -20.16 -20.55
N ASN A 157 -13.78 -19.14 -20.63
CA ASN A 157 -13.14 -18.71 -21.86
C ASN A 157 -11.62 -18.96 -21.75
N PHE A 158 -11.11 -19.93 -22.50
CA PHE A 158 -9.68 -20.20 -22.62
C PHE A 158 -9.04 -19.29 -23.66
N LEU A 159 -7.91 -18.67 -23.31
CA LEU A 159 -7.21 -17.67 -24.12
C LEU A 159 -5.86 -18.12 -24.60
N GLN A 160 -5.21 -19.00 -23.82
CA GLN A 160 -3.91 -19.55 -24.12
C GLN A 160 -3.85 -21.00 -23.65
N ASP A 161 -3.06 -21.79 -24.33
CA ASP A 161 -2.74 -23.14 -23.86
C ASP A 161 -1.91 -23.02 -22.54
N LEU A 162 -2.40 -23.68 -21.50
CA LEU A 162 -1.74 -23.72 -20.19
C LEU A 162 -0.33 -24.30 -20.24
N GLN A 163 -0.03 -25.09 -21.28
CA GLN A 163 1.27 -25.78 -21.46
C GLN A 163 2.34 -24.86 -22.09
N THR A 164 1.98 -23.76 -22.75
CA THR A 164 2.95 -22.94 -23.49
C THR A 164 3.94 -22.17 -22.63
N GLY A 165 3.75 -22.09 -21.32
CA GLY A 165 4.64 -21.37 -20.39
C GLY A 165 4.69 -19.84 -20.58
N LYS A 166 3.86 -19.25 -21.45
CA LYS A 166 3.85 -17.81 -21.71
C LYS A 166 3.26 -17.03 -20.55
N THR A 167 3.89 -15.89 -20.23
CA THR A 167 3.35 -14.88 -19.30
C THR A 167 2.09 -14.26 -19.85
N GLY A 168 1.12 -13.96 -18.98
CA GLY A 168 -0.12 -13.27 -19.34
C GLY A 168 -1.37 -13.96 -18.84
N VAL A 169 -2.51 -13.52 -19.35
CA VAL A 169 -3.82 -14.09 -19.02
C VAL A 169 -4.00 -15.41 -19.73
N LEU A 170 -4.36 -16.44 -18.98
CA LEU A 170 -4.53 -17.80 -19.47
C LEU A 170 -5.99 -18.12 -19.76
N LYS A 171 -6.86 -17.79 -18.82
CA LYS A 171 -8.31 -18.03 -18.93
C LYS A 171 -9.11 -17.03 -18.14
N GLU A 172 -10.34 -16.92 -18.50
CA GLU A 172 -11.35 -16.11 -17.83
C GLU A 172 -12.58 -16.99 -17.57
N GLU A 173 -13.15 -16.86 -16.37
CA GLU A 173 -14.30 -17.65 -15.93
C GLU A 173 -15.31 -16.75 -15.26
N HIS A 174 -16.60 -16.97 -15.54
CA HIS A 174 -17.67 -16.44 -14.74
C HIS A 174 -17.98 -17.43 -13.63
N ILE A 175 -17.99 -16.96 -12.40
CA ILE A 175 -18.14 -17.82 -11.22
C ILE A 175 -19.25 -17.30 -10.31
N HIS A 176 -19.90 -18.21 -9.60
CA HIS A 176 -20.80 -17.91 -8.51
C HIS A 176 -20.14 -18.28 -7.18
N LEU A 177 -19.90 -17.28 -6.35
CA LEU A 177 -19.56 -17.44 -4.95
C LEU A 177 -20.81 -17.29 -4.09
N LYS A 178 -20.92 -18.08 -3.03
CA LYS A 178 -22.03 -17.97 -2.09
C LYS A 178 -21.66 -17.11 -0.88
N TYR A 179 -22.57 -16.29 -0.45
CA TYR A 179 -22.45 -15.50 0.78
C TYR A 179 -23.71 -15.55 1.62
N GLN A 180 -23.55 -15.40 2.93
CA GLN A 180 -24.65 -15.37 3.88
C GLN A 180 -25.22 -13.95 3.99
N ASP A 181 -26.53 -13.79 3.77
CA ASP A 181 -27.27 -12.56 3.99
C ASP A 181 -28.50 -12.84 4.85
N SER A 182 -28.50 -12.36 6.09
CA SER A 182 -29.65 -12.45 7.03
C SER A 182 -30.24 -13.84 7.23
N LYS A 183 -29.49 -14.93 7.09
CA LYS A 183 -29.82 -16.36 7.16
C LYS A 183 -30.07 -17.05 5.81
N GLU A 184 -30.10 -16.31 4.70
CA GLU A 184 -30.18 -16.87 3.36
C GLU A 184 -28.82 -16.92 2.70
N GLU A 185 -28.55 -18.00 1.99
CA GLU A 185 -27.37 -18.12 1.14
C GLU A 185 -27.69 -17.54 -0.24
N LYS A 186 -26.96 -16.50 -0.64
CA LYS A 186 -27.17 -15.82 -1.92
C LYS A 186 -25.95 -16.01 -2.82
N PRO A 187 -26.15 -16.16 -4.15
CA PRO A 187 -25.06 -16.20 -5.10
C PRO A 187 -24.50 -14.78 -5.33
N LEU A 188 -23.20 -14.68 -5.45
CA LEU A 188 -22.49 -13.49 -5.92
C LEU A 188 -21.79 -13.81 -7.23
N CYS A 189 -22.27 -13.22 -8.33
CA CYS A 189 -21.66 -13.38 -9.65
C CYS A 189 -20.38 -12.56 -9.72
N LEU A 190 -19.29 -13.22 -10.05
CA LEU A 190 -17.98 -12.60 -10.21
C LEU A 190 -17.27 -13.14 -11.45
N ARG A 191 -16.34 -12.35 -11.92
CA ARG A 191 -15.42 -12.69 -13.00
C ARG A 191 -14.10 -13.12 -12.39
N LYS A 192 -13.59 -14.29 -12.77
CA LYS A 192 -12.30 -14.84 -12.35
C LYS A 192 -11.33 -14.80 -13.51
N VAL A 193 -10.17 -14.22 -13.32
CA VAL A 193 -9.08 -14.13 -14.31
C VAL A 193 -7.87 -14.88 -13.78
N THR A 194 -7.40 -15.87 -14.54
CA THR A 194 -6.19 -16.62 -14.24
C THR A 194 -5.02 -16.04 -15.03
N TYR A 195 -4.00 -15.64 -14.32
CA TYR A 195 -2.80 -14.97 -14.84
C TYR A 195 -1.53 -15.72 -14.46
N ARG A 196 -0.56 -15.79 -15.38
CA ARG A 196 0.78 -16.34 -15.15
C ARG A 196 1.81 -15.22 -15.19
N ASP A 197 2.65 -15.13 -14.16
CA ASP A 197 3.75 -14.16 -14.11
C ASP A 197 5.02 -14.70 -14.81
N ASP A 198 6.04 -13.84 -14.92
CA ASP A 198 7.34 -14.16 -15.54
C ASP A 198 8.12 -15.25 -14.78
N ASN A 199 7.75 -15.55 -13.54
CA ASN A 199 8.32 -16.61 -12.73
C ASN A 199 7.50 -17.92 -12.81
N ASN A 200 6.59 -18.02 -13.78
CA ASN A 200 5.69 -19.15 -13.98
C ASN A 200 4.72 -19.41 -12.81
N ARG A 201 4.42 -18.41 -11.98
CA ARG A 201 3.47 -18.52 -10.87
C ARG A 201 2.08 -18.17 -11.37
N LEU A 202 1.11 -18.97 -10.94
CA LEU A 202 -0.30 -18.75 -11.26
C LEU A 202 -0.98 -17.91 -10.19
N TYR A 203 -1.76 -16.95 -10.65
CA TYR A 203 -2.60 -16.09 -9.83
C TYR A 203 -4.04 -16.16 -10.32
N GLU A 204 -4.97 -16.23 -9.40
CA GLU A 204 -6.40 -16.16 -9.68
C GLU A 204 -6.96 -14.90 -9.06
N PHE A 205 -7.40 -13.99 -9.91
CA PHE A 205 -8.02 -12.73 -9.51
C PHE A 205 -9.52 -12.80 -9.67
N ILE A 206 -10.25 -12.16 -8.77
CA ILE A 206 -11.70 -11.99 -8.89
C ILE A 206 -12.08 -10.51 -8.89
N THR A 207 -13.11 -10.19 -9.65
CA THR A 207 -13.67 -8.84 -9.76
C THR A 207 -15.19 -8.92 -10.00
N ASN A 208 -15.90 -7.89 -9.56
CA ASN A 208 -17.31 -7.67 -9.92
C ASN A 208 -17.47 -6.80 -11.18
N ASN A 209 -16.37 -6.39 -11.82
CA ASN A 209 -16.41 -5.62 -13.05
C ASN A 209 -16.22 -6.55 -14.25
N PHE A 210 -17.17 -6.51 -15.18
CA PHE A 210 -17.20 -7.34 -16.40
C PHE A 210 -16.77 -6.56 -17.65
N GLU A 211 -16.55 -5.25 -17.54
CA GLU A 211 -16.27 -4.36 -18.68
C GLU A 211 -14.78 -4.16 -18.94
N ILE A 212 -13.95 -4.09 -17.87
CA ILE A 212 -12.52 -3.86 -18.02
C ILE A 212 -11.80 -5.03 -18.68
N SER A 213 -10.68 -4.75 -19.35
CA SER A 213 -9.89 -5.81 -19.96
C SER A 213 -9.30 -6.74 -18.88
N ARG A 214 -9.02 -7.97 -19.24
CA ARG A 214 -8.42 -8.97 -18.33
C ARG A 214 -6.99 -8.60 -17.95
N GLU A 215 -6.30 -7.93 -18.85
CA GLU A 215 -4.96 -7.36 -18.63
C GLU A 215 -5.02 -6.24 -17.60
N GLU A 216 -6.06 -5.41 -17.63
CA GLU A 216 -6.29 -4.36 -16.63
C GLU A 216 -6.58 -4.94 -15.25
N VAL A 217 -7.33 -6.05 -15.15
CA VAL A 217 -7.53 -6.77 -13.87
C VAL A 217 -6.17 -7.18 -13.26
N ALA A 218 -5.29 -7.77 -14.06
CA ALA A 218 -3.96 -8.17 -13.61
C ALA A 218 -3.09 -6.97 -13.24
N LEU A 219 -3.17 -5.88 -14.01
CA LEU A 219 -2.46 -4.62 -13.75
C LEU A 219 -2.89 -3.99 -12.42
N ILE A 220 -4.21 -3.87 -12.18
CA ILE A 220 -4.74 -3.32 -10.92
C ILE A 220 -4.23 -4.11 -9.72
N TYR A 221 -4.24 -5.45 -9.80
CA TYR A 221 -3.67 -6.26 -8.73
C TYR A 221 -2.16 -6.05 -8.56
N LYS A 222 -1.42 -5.91 -9.66
CA LYS A 222 0.02 -5.63 -9.63
C LYS A 222 0.34 -4.30 -8.93
N LEU A 223 -0.51 -3.29 -9.09
CA LEU A 223 -0.35 -2.00 -8.41
C LEU A 223 -0.43 -2.11 -6.87
N ARG A 224 -0.96 -3.21 -6.33
CA ARG A 224 -0.94 -3.48 -4.88
C ARG A 224 0.47 -3.44 -4.28
N TRP A 225 1.50 -3.77 -5.07
CA TRP A 225 2.90 -3.65 -4.61
C TRP A 225 3.31 -2.21 -4.24
N ASN A 226 2.64 -1.20 -4.76
CA ASN A 226 2.94 0.20 -4.43
C ASN A 226 2.74 0.49 -2.94
N ILE A 227 1.71 -0.10 -2.33
CA ILE A 227 1.47 0.09 -0.90
C ILE A 227 2.54 -0.61 -0.04
N GLU A 228 3.05 -1.76 -0.47
CA GLU A 228 4.17 -2.43 0.20
C GLU A 228 5.45 -1.57 0.12
N LEU A 229 5.70 -0.96 -1.05
CA LEU A 229 6.80 -0.02 -1.24
C LEU A 229 6.61 1.24 -0.37
N LEU A 230 5.38 1.74 -0.21
CA LEU A 230 5.08 2.84 0.69
C LEU A 230 5.40 2.47 2.14
N PHE A 231 4.92 1.32 2.63
CA PHE A 231 5.26 0.85 3.97
C PHE A 231 6.76 0.68 4.17
N LYS A 232 7.48 0.19 3.16
CA LYS A 232 8.95 0.09 3.18
C LYS A 232 9.59 1.46 3.29
N LYS A 233 9.15 2.44 2.50
CA LYS A 233 9.60 3.85 2.56
C LYS A 233 9.38 4.43 3.96
N LEU A 234 8.19 4.24 4.54
CA LEU A 234 7.85 4.73 5.88
C LEU A 234 8.75 4.09 6.95
N LYS A 235 8.93 2.78 6.92
CA LYS A 235 9.77 2.08 7.90
C LYS A 235 11.26 2.45 7.80
N GLN A 236 11.78 2.59 6.58
CA GLN A 236 13.20 2.86 6.35
C GLN A 236 13.58 4.33 6.56
N ASN A 237 12.76 5.27 6.05
CA ASN A 237 13.13 6.69 6.10
C ASN A 237 12.70 7.38 7.41
N PHE A 238 11.68 6.87 8.11
CA PHE A 238 11.15 7.50 9.31
C PHE A 238 11.29 6.63 10.56
N GLN A 239 12.05 5.53 10.47
CA GLN A 239 12.39 4.66 11.59
C GLN A 239 11.16 4.22 12.42
N LEU A 240 10.05 3.85 11.77
CA LEU A 240 8.82 3.37 12.44
C LEU A 240 8.99 2.01 13.17
N HIS A 241 10.20 1.64 13.52
CA HIS A 241 10.54 0.53 14.40
C HIS A 241 10.97 1.01 15.80
N TYR A 242 11.16 2.32 15.96
CA TYR A 242 11.52 2.96 17.22
C TYR A 242 10.51 4.04 17.58
N PHE A 243 9.91 3.94 18.77
CA PHE A 243 8.95 4.92 19.25
C PHE A 243 9.51 5.66 20.46
N TYR A 244 9.30 6.98 20.47
CA TYR A 244 9.70 7.84 21.57
C TYR A 244 8.74 7.78 22.76
N SER A 245 7.49 7.36 22.51
CA SER A 245 6.44 7.18 23.52
C SER A 245 6.07 5.71 23.65
N ASP A 246 5.69 5.31 24.86
CA ASP A 246 5.20 4.00 25.23
C ASP A 246 3.65 3.92 25.29
N THR A 247 2.98 5.06 25.12
CA THR A 247 1.51 5.12 25.12
C THR A 247 0.94 4.91 23.72
N GLU A 248 -0.27 4.36 23.64
CA GLU A 248 -0.97 4.17 22.39
C GLU A 248 -1.17 5.49 21.64
N ASN A 249 -1.59 6.55 22.36
CA ASN A 249 -1.74 7.88 21.79
C ASN A 249 -0.43 8.42 21.20
N GLY A 250 0.68 8.33 21.94
CA GLY A 250 1.97 8.83 21.48
C GLY A 250 2.51 8.06 20.26
N ILE A 251 2.27 6.74 20.18
CA ILE A 251 2.62 5.93 19.02
C ILE A 251 1.78 6.32 17.80
N LYS A 252 0.47 6.50 17.97
CA LYS A 252 -0.43 6.96 16.91
C LYS A 252 -0.04 8.36 16.42
N THR A 253 0.28 9.26 17.35
CA THR A 253 0.78 10.61 17.03
C THR A 253 2.06 10.54 16.19
N GLN A 254 3.03 9.70 16.57
CA GLN A 254 4.26 9.53 15.78
C GLN A 254 4.00 8.99 14.38
N ILE A 255 3.06 8.06 14.23
CA ILE A 255 2.64 7.56 12.92
C ILE A 255 2.01 8.68 12.09
N GLY A 256 1.12 9.49 12.68
CA GLY A 256 0.51 10.66 12.04
C GLY A 256 1.55 11.67 11.55
N CYS A 257 2.51 12.03 12.40
CA CYS A 257 3.63 12.88 12.03
C CYS A 257 4.47 12.31 10.88
N THR A 258 4.66 11.00 10.87
CA THR A 258 5.39 10.31 9.79
C THR A 258 4.67 10.41 8.45
N LEU A 259 3.35 10.24 8.44
CA LEU A 259 2.54 10.38 7.22
C LEU A 259 2.53 11.83 6.72
N LEU A 260 2.45 12.81 7.61
CA LEU A 260 2.59 14.23 7.27
C LEU A 260 3.95 14.53 6.65
N ALA A 261 5.04 14.07 7.26
CA ALA A 261 6.39 14.27 6.75
C ALA A 261 6.56 13.60 5.36
N GLN A 262 6.00 12.40 5.17
CA GLN A 262 6.01 11.70 3.88
C GLN A 262 5.28 12.51 2.81
N LEU A 263 4.09 13.06 3.12
CA LEU A 263 3.32 13.88 2.19
C LEU A 263 4.07 15.16 1.82
N LEU A 264 4.62 15.88 2.80
CA LEU A 264 5.42 17.08 2.56
C LEU A 264 6.64 16.81 1.67
N LEU A 265 7.37 15.70 1.92
CA LEU A 265 8.50 15.29 1.10
C LEU A 265 8.07 14.98 -0.34
N GLN A 266 6.90 14.39 -0.53
CA GLN A 266 6.36 14.11 -1.86
C GLN A 266 5.99 15.41 -2.59
N VAL A 267 5.35 16.35 -1.91
CA VAL A 267 5.06 17.70 -2.44
C VAL A 267 6.34 18.42 -2.86
N LEU A 268 7.35 18.40 -2.00
CA LEU A 268 8.65 19.02 -2.31
C LEU A 268 9.32 18.37 -3.53
N ARG A 269 9.25 17.04 -3.64
CA ARG A 269 9.80 16.31 -4.78
C ARG A 269 9.10 16.70 -6.09
N VAL A 270 7.76 16.79 -6.08
CA VAL A 270 6.98 17.17 -7.26
C VAL A 270 7.25 18.63 -7.63
N LYS A 271 7.18 19.56 -6.67
CA LYS A 271 7.45 21.00 -6.91
C LYS A 271 8.86 21.28 -7.41
N SER A 272 9.84 20.49 -6.98
CA SER A 272 11.24 20.62 -7.46
C SER A 272 11.50 19.88 -8.79
N ALA A 273 10.48 19.28 -9.41
CA ALA A 273 10.60 18.42 -10.59
C ALA A 273 11.74 17.38 -10.48
N SER A 274 12.00 16.90 -9.27
CA SER A 274 13.14 16.06 -8.97
C SER A 274 12.93 14.61 -9.39
N LYS A 275 13.82 14.08 -10.22
CA LYS A 275 13.89 12.65 -10.60
C LYS A 275 14.63 11.79 -9.59
N LYS A 276 15.09 12.36 -8.46
CA LYS A 276 15.82 11.63 -7.41
C LYS A 276 14.90 10.65 -6.69
N ALA A 277 15.47 9.55 -6.21
CA ALA A 277 14.75 8.61 -5.36
C ALA A 277 14.26 9.30 -4.08
N PHE A 278 13.10 8.89 -3.57
CA PHE A 278 12.50 9.46 -2.36
C PHE A 278 13.47 9.47 -1.16
N SER A 279 14.24 8.40 -0.97
CA SER A 279 15.24 8.29 0.11
C SER A 279 16.34 9.35 0.03
N ILE A 280 16.74 9.72 -1.19
CA ILE A 280 17.75 10.78 -1.41
C ILE A 280 17.16 12.13 -1.03
N VAL A 281 15.93 12.43 -1.45
CA VAL A 281 15.22 13.67 -1.08
C VAL A 281 15.07 13.75 0.44
N ALA A 282 14.63 12.68 1.07
CA ALA A 282 14.48 12.60 2.53
C ALA A 282 15.81 12.82 3.27
N ALA A 283 16.92 12.26 2.77
CA ALA A 283 18.25 12.47 3.34
C ALA A 283 18.72 13.91 3.21
N LEU A 284 18.56 14.52 2.04
CA LEU A 284 18.93 15.93 1.80
C LEU A 284 18.17 16.85 2.74
N ILE A 285 16.84 16.67 2.86
CA ILE A 285 16.01 17.50 3.76
C ILE A 285 16.43 17.30 5.21
N ARG A 286 16.69 16.07 5.66
CA ARG A 286 17.13 15.80 7.04
C ARG A 286 18.44 16.52 7.39
N ILE A 287 19.38 16.60 6.45
CA ILE A 287 20.69 17.25 6.68
C ILE A 287 20.55 18.76 6.66
N HIS A 288 19.71 19.30 5.78
CA HIS A 288 19.68 20.72 5.47
C HIS A 288 18.41 21.44 5.94
N LEU A 289 17.53 20.77 6.70
CA LEU A 289 16.24 21.35 7.15
C LEU A 289 16.38 22.68 7.89
N ILE A 290 17.48 22.83 8.62
CA ILE A 290 17.79 24.04 9.41
C ILE A 290 18.90 24.90 8.79
N SER A 291 19.34 24.56 7.59
CA SER A 291 20.34 25.37 6.87
C SER A 291 19.64 26.49 6.07
N HIS A 292 20.38 27.59 5.83
CA HIS A 292 19.89 28.70 5.00
C HIS A 292 19.94 28.41 3.49
N LEU A 293 20.24 27.17 3.10
CA LEU A 293 20.27 26.76 1.69
C LEU A 293 18.86 26.66 1.13
N GLU A 294 18.67 27.15 -0.08
CA GLU A 294 17.39 27.05 -0.77
C GLU A 294 17.09 25.59 -1.13
N MET A 295 16.06 25.06 -0.48
CA MET A 295 15.70 23.63 -0.51
C MET A 295 15.38 23.13 -1.92
N PHE A 296 14.61 23.91 -2.69
CA PHE A 296 14.20 23.51 -4.05
C PHE A 296 15.40 23.42 -4.99
N TRP A 297 16.28 24.42 -4.92
CA TRP A 297 17.53 24.42 -5.69
C TRP A 297 18.39 23.21 -5.35
N MET A 298 18.55 22.93 -4.07
CA MET A 298 19.34 21.80 -3.59
C MET A 298 18.77 20.46 -4.03
N ILE A 299 17.45 20.24 -3.90
CA ILE A 299 16.79 18.99 -4.32
C ILE A 299 16.92 18.83 -5.85
N ALA A 300 16.81 19.89 -6.63
CA ALA A 300 16.96 19.84 -8.07
C ALA A 300 18.40 19.57 -8.50
N ASN A 301 19.39 20.27 -7.92
CA ASN A 301 20.76 20.38 -8.45
C ASN A 301 21.80 19.49 -7.74
N CYS A 302 21.62 19.07 -6.48
CA CYS A 302 22.58 18.18 -5.82
C CYS A 302 22.78 16.89 -6.60
N ARG A 303 24.00 16.63 -7.03
CA ARG A 303 24.38 15.39 -7.73
C ARG A 303 24.62 14.28 -6.69
N SER A 304 24.01 13.12 -6.90
CA SER A 304 24.30 11.94 -6.10
C SER A 304 25.73 11.45 -6.43
N THR A 305 26.59 11.42 -5.43
CA THR A 305 27.94 10.83 -5.55
C THR A 305 27.89 9.33 -5.88
N TYR A 306 26.78 8.67 -5.63
CA TYR A 306 26.58 7.25 -5.96
C TYR A 306 26.58 6.98 -7.46
N ALA A 307 26.04 7.89 -8.28
CA ALA A 307 26.03 7.74 -9.73
C ALA A 307 27.43 7.83 -10.36
N LYS A 308 28.37 8.51 -9.69
CA LYS A 308 29.78 8.57 -10.13
C LYS A 308 30.54 7.26 -9.88
N LYS A 309 30.25 6.52 -8.80
CA LYS A 309 30.88 5.22 -8.52
C LYS A 309 30.46 4.13 -9.51
N GLN A 310 29.18 4.09 -9.92
CA GLN A 310 28.72 3.10 -10.91
C GLN A 310 29.26 3.35 -12.31
N LYS A 311 29.50 4.62 -12.72
CA LYS A 311 30.16 4.92 -14.00
C LYS A 311 31.66 4.58 -13.98
N ARG A 312 32.34 4.64 -12.84
CA ARG A 312 33.75 4.24 -12.71
C ARG A 312 33.97 2.72 -12.72
N ASN A 313 33.00 1.93 -12.26
CA ASN A 313 33.10 0.46 -12.23
C ASN A 313 32.60 -0.22 -13.54
N LYS A 314 32.23 0.54 -14.57
CA LYS A 314 31.94 0.05 -15.93
C LYS A 314 33.07 0.38 -16.89
N SER A 315 34.32 0.16 -16.49
CA SER A 315 35.40 -0.02 -17.46
C SER A 315 35.22 -1.39 -18.10
N PRO A 316 35.22 -1.51 -19.43
CA PRO A 316 35.08 -2.81 -20.05
C PRO A 316 36.31 -3.65 -19.70
N CYS A 317 36.07 -4.77 -19.05
CA CYS A 317 37.07 -5.83 -18.91
C CYS A 317 37.28 -6.36 -20.37
N LEU A 318 38.36 -6.00 -20.98
CA LEU A 318 38.89 -6.64 -22.18
C LEU A 318 39.28 -8.06 -21.76
N GLN A 319 38.36 -9.02 -21.92
CA GLN A 319 38.76 -10.43 -22.01
C GLN A 319 39.44 -10.63 -23.34
N THR A 320 40.73 -10.57 -23.33
CA THR A 320 41.59 -11.16 -24.33
C THR A 320 41.33 -12.66 -24.37
N ALA A 321 40.75 -13.13 -25.47
CA ALA A 321 40.76 -14.52 -25.83
C ALA A 321 42.24 -14.93 -26.02
N MET A 322 42.69 -15.94 -25.30
CA MET A 322 43.87 -16.74 -25.63
C MET A 322 43.47 -18.21 -25.55
N PHE A 323 43.53 -18.84 -26.70
CA PHE A 323 43.71 -20.25 -27.04
C PHE A 323 42.74 -21.25 -26.47
#